data_f01b55b74c114a767b2396ffe536cbd1
#
_entry.id   f01b55b74c114a767b2396ffe536cbd1
#
_cell.length_a   1.000
_cell.length_b   1.000
_cell.length_c   1.000
_cell.angle_alpha   90.00
_cell.angle_beta   90.00
_cell.angle_gamma   90.00
#
_symmetry.space_group_name_H-M   'P 1'
#
loop_
_entity.id
_entity.type
_entity.pdbx_description
1 polymer ?
#
loop_
_entity_poly.entity_id
_entity_poly.type
_entity_poly.pdbx_seq_one_letter_code
_entity_poly.pdbx_strand_id
1 'polypeptide(L)'
;MFKKIALATALIASLGTAHAYQAEVGGTVNLVDPDNGDTSTGFAIDGAYYFNPVQVKNNPLNEAAFLDRASNVNAQASYYDYDWYETTSFGAGVEYFVPNSDFYVGANIAHSSEEEEGFEDYDVTTYGVEVGYLPAPGLLLAAGLKGY
;
A
#
# COMPACT_ATOMS: atom_id res chain seq x y z
N MET A 1 -24.93 21.14 -4.67
CA MET A 1 -24.51 20.95 -3.28
C MET A 1 -23.22 20.15 -3.27
N PHE A 2 -22.20 20.66 -2.63
CA PHE A 2 -20.89 20.06 -2.66
C PHE A 2 -20.75 19.06 -1.52
N LYS A 3 -20.44 17.79 -1.86
CA LYS A 3 -20.06 16.79 -0.87
C LYS A 3 -18.73 17.21 -0.26
N LYS A 4 -18.68 17.36 1.05
CA LYS A 4 -17.41 17.61 1.75
C LYS A 4 -16.71 16.28 1.92
N ILE A 5 -15.77 16.00 1.05
CA ILE A 5 -14.84 14.88 1.20
C ILE A 5 -13.55 15.47 1.77
N ALA A 6 -13.22 15.14 2.99
CA ALA A 6 -11.92 15.46 3.57
C ALA A 6 -11.04 14.21 3.50
N LEU A 7 -10.01 14.27 2.67
CA LEU A 7 -8.96 13.26 2.60
C LEU A 7 -7.70 13.86 3.24
N ALA A 8 -7.26 13.31 4.35
CA ALA A 8 -6.00 13.67 4.97
C ALA A 8 -5.01 12.51 4.82
N THR A 9 -3.97 12.71 4.07
CA THR A 9 -2.86 11.76 3.94
C THR A 9 -1.65 12.33 4.67
N ALA A 10 -1.19 11.66 5.70
CA ALA A 10 0.05 12.00 6.39
C ALA A 10 1.12 10.98 6.02
N LEU A 11 2.14 11.41 5.31
CA LEU A 11 3.34 10.62 5.04
C LEU A 11 4.38 10.97 6.10
N ILE A 12 4.70 10.03 6.96
CA ILE A 12 5.80 10.17 7.92
C ILE A 12 6.99 9.45 7.32
N ALA A 13 7.79 10.16 6.56
CA ALA A 13 9.11 9.68 6.16
C ALA A 13 10.01 9.66 7.39
N SER A 14 10.44 8.48 7.84
CA SER A 14 11.20 8.33 9.07
C SER A 14 12.65 8.73 8.91
N LEU A 15 13.11 9.53 9.86
CA LEU A 15 14.38 9.46 10.60
C LEU A 15 15.62 9.01 9.79
N GLY A 16 15.83 9.60 8.63
CA GLY A 16 17.08 9.51 7.92
C GLY A 16 17.51 10.88 7.44
N THR A 17 18.79 11.15 7.39
CA THR A 17 19.34 12.32 6.72
C THR A 17 18.80 12.39 5.28
N ALA A 18 18.64 13.55 4.70
CA ALA A 18 18.02 13.83 3.39
C ALA A 18 18.57 13.04 2.17
N HIS A 19 19.41 12.03 2.38
CA HIS A 19 20.09 11.28 1.33
C HIS A 19 19.76 9.78 1.27
N ALA A 20 19.24 9.18 2.36
CA ALA A 20 18.87 7.78 2.40
C ALA A 20 17.87 7.50 3.53
N TYR A 21 16.95 6.54 3.31
CA TYR A 21 16.03 6.04 4.32
C TYR A 21 15.86 4.53 4.19
N GLN A 22 15.43 3.87 5.26
CA GLN A 22 15.30 2.40 5.30
C GLN A 22 13.89 1.96 5.73
N ALA A 23 13.04 2.88 6.12
CA ALA A 23 11.65 2.59 6.44
C ALA A 23 10.73 3.73 6.00
N GLU A 24 9.53 3.38 5.62
CA GLU A 24 8.44 4.29 5.33
C GLU A 24 7.21 3.90 6.13
N VAL A 25 6.43 4.88 6.56
CA VAL A 25 5.13 4.68 7.18
C VAL A 25 4.17 5.71 6.59
N GLY A 26 3.03 5.26 6.14
CA GLY A 26 1.95 6.07 5.62
C GLY A 26 0.68 5.92 6.45
N GLY A 27 -0.16 6.94 6.40
CA GLY A 27 -1.49 6.90 7.00
C GLY A 27 -2.48 7.73 6.21
N THR A 28 -3.69 7.23 6.06
CA THR A 28 -4.79 7.92 5.37
C THR A 28 -6.03 7.90 6.25
N VAL A 29 -6.68 9.06 6.38
CA VAL A 29 -8.00 9.17 7.02
C VAL A 29 -8.99 9.70 6.00
N ASN A 30 -10.10 9.00 5.85
CA ASN A 30 -11.20 9.36 4.97
C ASN A 30 -12.43 9.70 5.82
N LEU A 31 -13.01 10.85 5.58
CA LEU A 31 -14.28 11.27 6.18
C LEU A 31 -15.21 11.66 5.05
N VAL A 32 -16.35 11.01 4.98
CA VAL A 32 -17.40 11.30 4.01
C VAL A 32 -18.66 11.69 4.76
N ASP A 33 -19.06 12.95 4.61
CA ASP A 33 -20.27 13.51 5.22
C ASP A 33 -21.26 13.81 4.07
N PRO A 34 -22.19 12.88 3.76
CA PRO A 34 -23.19 13.10 2.74
C PRO A 34 -24.27 14.05 3.26
N ASP A 35 -24.84 14.88 2.38
CA ASP A 35 -25.91 15.84 2.74
C ASP A 35 -27.19 15.17 3.29
N ASN A 36 -27.39 13.88 3.01
CA ASN A 36 -28.50 13.05 3.51
C ASN A 36 -27.99 11.63 3.78
N GLY A 37 -27.55 11.36 4.99
CA GLY A 37 -27.05 10.05 5.42
C GLY A 37 -26.09 10.19 6.58
N ASP A 38 -25.69 9.08 7.14
CA ASP A 38 -24.72 9.06 8.22
C ASP A 38 -23.29 9.22 7.71
N THR A 39 -22.44 9.78 8.55
CA THR A 39 -21.04 10.02 8.23
C THR A 39 -20.28 8.70 8.13
N SER A 40 -19.61 8.48 7.01
CA SER A 40 -18.72 7.34 6.84
C SER A 40 -17.28 7.71 7.20
N THR A 41 -16.62 6.82 7.91
CA THR A 41 -15.23 7.01 8.36
C THR A 41 -14.36 5.87 7.88
N GLY A 42 -13.16 6.19 7.44
CA GLY A 42 -12.17 5.19 7.09
C GLY A 42 -10.77 5.63 7.49
N PHE A 43 -9.94 4.66 7.83
CA PHE A 43 -8.52 4.90 7.98
C PHE A 43 -7.71 3.75 7.38
N ALA A 44 -6.52 4.07 6.92
CA ALA A 44 -5.55 3.09 6.46
C ALA A 44 -4.17 3.47 6.97
N ILE A 45 -3.37 2.46 7.28
CA ILE A 45 -1.95 2.59 7.57
C ILE A 45 -1.17 1.63 6.68
N ASP A 46 -0.01 2.05 6.26
CA ASP A 46 0.91 1.23 5.50
C ASP A 46 2.35 1.50 5.93
N GLY A 47 3.20 0.54 5.67
CA GLY A 47 4.62 0.68 5.95
C GLY A 47 5.46 -0.26 5.11
N ALA A 48 6.69 0.15 4.86
CA ALA A 48 7.69 -0.66 4.17
C ALA A 48 9.03 -0.57 4.91
N TYR A 49 9.73 -1.70 4.94
CA TYR A 49 11.10 -1.77 5.43
C TYR A 49 12.00 -2.31 4.31
N TYR A 50 13.00 -1.52 3.96
CA TYR A 50 13.95 -1.81 2.89
C TYR A 50 15.14 -2.57 3.43
N PHE A 51 15.58 -3.61 2.73
CA PHE A 51 16.72 -4.43 3.15
C PHE A 51 18.05 -3.67 3.13
N ASN A 52 18.15 -2.69 2.23
CA ASN A 52 19.26 -1.73 2.19
C ASN A 52 18.68 -0.30 2.17
N PRO A 53 19.40 0.68 2.73
CA PRO A 53 18.95 2.06 2.67
C PRO A 53 18.70 2.54 1.24
N VAL A 54 17.52 3.09 1.01
CA VAL A 54 17.14 3.69 -0.29
C VAL A 54 17.93 4.96 -0.54
N GLN A 55 18.63 5.03 -1.66
CA GLN A 55 19.38 6.22 -2.05
C GLN A 55 18.50 7.16 -2.87
N VAL A 56 18.23 8.33 -2.33
CA VAL A 56 17.31 9.30 -2.97
C VAL A 56 17.89 9.88 -4.26
N LYS A 57 19.19 10.21 -4.30
CA LYS A 57 19.93 10.64 -5.52
C LYS A 57 19.25 11.75 -6.34
N ASN A 58 18.63 12.73 -5.70
CA ASN A 58 17.85 13.80 -6.34
C ASN A 58 16.54 13.33 -7.01
N ASN A 59 16.08 12.11 -6.77
CA ASN A 59 14.78 11.65 -7.22
C ASN A 59 13.67 12.13 -6.27
N PRO A 60 12.43 12.23 -6.75
CA PRO A 60 11.29 12.43 -5.87
C PRO A 60 11.21 11.30 -4.82
N LEU A 61 10.90 11.63 -3.56
CA LEU A 61 10.87 10.64 -2.47
C LEU A 61 9.93 9.46 -2.74
N ASN A 62 8.78 9.73 -3.36
CA ASN A 62 7.79 8.71 -3.71
C ASN A 62 8.23 7.75 -4.83
N GLU A 63 9.29 8.07 -5.56
CA GLU A 63 9.83 7.24 -6.64
C GLU A 63 11.21 6.66 -6.29
N ALA A 64 11.84 7.16 -5.23
CA ALA A 64 13.23 6.85 -4.92
C ALA A 64 13.46 5.35 -4.68
N ALA A 65 12.57 4.67 -3.96
CA ALA A 65 12.69 3.24 -3.69
C ALA A 65 12.62 2.40 -4.99
N PHE A 66 11.73 2.74 -5.89
CA PHE A 66 11.61 2.06 -7.18
C PHE A 66 12.82 2.33 -8.08
N LEU A 67 13.24 3.58 -8.20
CA LEU A 67 14.38 3.96 -9.02
C LEU A 67 15.72 3.41 -8.49
N ASP A 68 15.82 3.24 -7.17
CA ASP A 68 16.98 2.60 -6.52
C ASP A 68 16.87 1.07 -6.47
N ARG A 69 15.79 0.49 -7.00
CA ARG A 69 15.49 -0.95 -6.98
C ARG A 69 15.63 -1.54 -5.58
N ALA A 70 14.99 -0.90 -4.63
CA ALA A 70 15.11 -1.23 -3.21
C ALA A 70 14.17 -2.37 -2.83
N SER A 71 14.72 -3.56 -2.64
CA SER A 71 13.98 -4.71 -2.12
C SER A 71 13.47 -4.45 -0.72
N ASN A 72 12.23 -4.86 -0.46
CA ASN A 72 11.54 -4.53 0.79
C ASN A 72 10.54 -5.62 1.21
N VAL A 73 10.14 -5.54 2.47
CA VAL A 73 8.88 -6.09 2.98
C VAL A 73 7.94 -4.94 3.28
N ASN A 74 6.67 -5.13 3.01
CA ASN A 74 5.65 -4.12 3.27
C ASN A 74 4.43 -4.74 3.95
N ALA A 75 3.66 -3.91 4.64
CA ALA A 75 2.42 -4.28 5.28
C ALA A 75 1.43 -3.13 5.23
N GLN A 76 0.16 -3.45 5.20
CA GLN A 76 -0.93 -2.48 5.24
C GLN A 76 -2.10 -3.00 6.07
N ALA A 77 -2.84 -2.09 6.67
CA ALA A 77 -4.11 -2.35 7.32
C ALA A 77 -5.07 -1.20 7.05
N SER A 78 -6.34 -1.52 6.85
CA SER A 78 -7.39 -0.51 6.66
C SER A 78 -8.69 -0.94 7.33
N TYR A 79 -9.43 0.06 7.74
CA TYR A 79 -10.77 -0.07 8.28
C TYR A 79 -11.66 1.00 7.67
N TYR A 80 -12.83 0.59 7.20
CA TYR A 80 -13.86 1.47 6.66
C TYR A 80 -15.21 1.13 7.27
N ASP A 81 -15.88 2.16 7.75
CA ASP A 81 -17.22 2.09 8.33
C ASP A 81 -18.17 2.96 7.47
N TYR A 82 -19.16 2.31 6.89
CA TYR A 82 -20.17 2.89 6.02
C TYR A 82 -21.55 2.52 6.58
N ASP A 83 -22.05 3.27 7.58
CA ASP A 83 -23.41 3.17 8.12
C ASP A 83 -23.97 1.73 8.33
N TRP A 84 -24.10 0.95 7.29
CA TRP A 84 -24.63 -0.42 7.26
C TRP A 84 -23.60 -1.50 6.86
N TYR A 85 -22.36 -1.12 6.66
CA TYR A 85 -21.32 -1.98 6.11
C TYR A 85 -19.94 -1.60 6.66
N GLU A 86 -19.24 -2.57 7.22
CA GLU A 86 -17.87 -2.42 7.71
C GLU A 86 -16.90 -3.29 6.92
N THR A 87 -15.74 -2.76 6.63
CA THR A 87 -14.65 -3.53 5.98
C THR A 87 -13.36 -3.37 6.75
N THR A 88 -12.79 -4.49 7.15
CA THR A 88 -11.43 -4.54 7.71
C THR A 88 -10.54 -5.32 6.77
N SER A 89 -9.38 -4.77 6.45
CA SER A 89 -8.40 -5.44 5.59
C SER A 89 -6.99 -5.30 6.16
N PHE A 90 -6.21 -6.35 6.00
CA PHE A 90 -4.78 -6.29 6.26
C PHE A 90 -4.03 -7.13 5.23
N GLY A 91 -2.79 -6.74 4.94
CA GLY A 91 -1.97 -7.42 3.96
C GLY A 91 -0.49 -7.23 4.22
N ALA A 92 0.29 -8.12 3.63
CA ALA A 92 1.74 -8.05 3.65
C ALA A 92 2.30 -8.48 2.29
N GLY A 93 3.46 -7.96 1.96
CA GLY A 93 4.13 -8.28 0.72
C GLY A 93 5.65 -8.22 0.82
N VAL A 94 6.28 -8.75 -0.19
CA VAL A 94 7.71 -8.66 -0.41
C VAL A 94 7.97 -8.31 -1.86
N GLU A 95 8.90 -7.39 -2.08
CA GLU A 95 9.41 -7.01 -3.39
C GLU A 95 10.91 -7.26 -3.41
N TYR A 96 11.36 -8.03 -4.38
CA TYR A 96 12.75 -8.38 -4.51
C TYR A 96 13.30 -8.06 -5.90
N PHE A 97 14.17 -7.08 -5.96
CA PHE A 97 14.94 -6.75 -7.14
C PHE A 97 16.22 -7.59 -7.13
N VAL A 98 16.34 -8.50 -8.08
CA VAL A 98 17.47 -9.43 -8.13
C VAL A 98 18.78 -8.67 -8.39
N PRO A 99 19.77 -8.75 -7.49
CA PRO A 99 21.01 -8.01 -7.63
C PRO A 99 21.76 -8.34 -8.93
N ASN A 100 22.38 -7.31 -9.53
CA ASN A 100 23.12 -7.42 -10.79
C ASN A 100 22.31 -7.98 -11.97
N SER A 101 21.01 -7.76 -11.94
CA SER A 101 20.10 -8.15 -13.02
C SER A 101 19.02 -7.10 -13.21
N ASP A 102 18.22 -7.24 -14.26
CA ASP A 102 17.04 -6.43 -14.51
C ASP A 102 15.74 -7.18 -14.16
N PHE A 103 15.83 -8.16 -13.29
CA PHE A 103 14.67 -8.96 -12.87
C PHE A 103 14.14 -8.54 -11.51
N TYR A 104 12.83 -8.68 -11.36
CA TYR A 104 12.03 -8.38 -10.18
C TYR A 104 11.12 -9.56 -9.86
N VAL A 105 10.91 -9.82 -8.59
CA VAL A 105 9.95 -10.79 -8.07
C VAL A 105 9.16 -10.16 -6.94
N GLY A 106 7.84 -10.28 -7.00
CA GLY A 106 6.93 -9.83 -5.94
C GLY A 106 6.04 -10.96 -5.45
N ALA A 107 5.70 -10.92 -4.18
CA ALA A 107 4.67 -11.79 -3.59
C ALA A 107 3.88 -11.01 -2.53
N ASN A 108 2.58 -11.27 -2.44
CA ASN A 108 1.72 -10.64 -1.46
C ASN A 108 0.62 -11.58 -0.99
N ILE A 109 0.13 -11.30 0.21
CA ILE A 109 -1.06 -11.90 0.80
C ILE A 109 -1.89 -10.80 1.45
N ALA A 110 -3.21 -10.86 1.33
CA ALA A 110 -4.11 -9.95 2.01
C ALA A 110 -5.36 -10.69 2.45
N HIS A 111 -5.91 -10.25 3.56
CA HIS A 111 -7.17 -10.74 4.11
C HIS A 111 -8.12 -9.55 4.28
N SER A 112 -9.38 -9.74 3.90
CA SER A 112 -10.44 -8.76 4.05
C SER A 112 -11.68 -9.43 4.62
N SER A 113 -12.23 -8.81 5.65
CA SER A 113 -13.49 -9.17 6.27
C SER A 113 -14.49 -8.06 6.03
N GLU A 114 -15.69 -8.45 5.62
CA GLU A 114 -16.81 -7.56 5.35
C GLU A 114 -17.98 -7.95 6.23
N GLU A 115 -18.47 -7.01 7.02
CA GLU A 115 -19.63 -7.18 7.90
C GLU A 115 -20.77 -6.28 7.40
N GLU A 116 -21.92 -6.88 7.12
CA GLU A 116 -23.13 -6.19 6.67
C GLU A 116 -24.31 -6.52 7.57
N GLU A 117 -25.04 -5.52 8.06
CA GLU A 117 -26.19 -5.74 8.93
C GLU A 117 -27.25 -6.64 8.28
N GLY A 118 -27.50 -7.81 8.90
CA GLY A 118 -28.52 -8.77 8.47
C GLY A 118 -28.05 -9.80 7.44
N PHE A 119 -26.78 -9.83 7.11
CA PHE A 119 -26.15 -10.83 6.23
C PHE A 119 -25.06 -11.59 6.96
N GLU A 120 -24.59 -12.71 6.38
CA GLU A 120 -23.44 -13.44 6.91
C GLU A 120 -22.15 -12.68 6.57
N ASP A 121 -21.22 -12.67 7.52
CA ASP A 121 -19.91 -12.06 7.33
C ASP A 121 -19.17 -12.73 6.16
N TYR A 122 -18.54 -11.93 5.34
CA TYR A 122 -17.79 -12.41 4.19
C TYR A 122 -16.29 -12.18 4.38
N ASP A 123 -15.55 -13.27 4.39
CA ASP A 123 -14.10 -13.27 4.51
C ASP A 123 -13.44 -13.71 3.21
N VAL A 124 -12.44 -12.99 2.77
CA VAL A 124 -11.64 -13.38 1.62
C VAL A 124 -10.15 -13.23 1.90
N THR A 125 -9.40 -14.26 1.57
CA THR A 125 -7.94 -14.19 1.58
C THR A 125 -7.44 -14.24 0.15
N THR A 126 -6.67 -13.24 -0.26
CA THR A 126 -6.07 -13.17 -1.57
C THR A 126 -4.56 -13.34 -1.47
N TYR A 127 -3.98 -13.96 -2.47
CA TYR A 127 -2.53 -14.09 -2.60
C TYR A 127 -2.12 -13.81 -4.04
N GLY A 128 -0.93 -13.25 -4.20
CA GLY A 128 -0.40 -12.90 -5.50
C GLY A 128 1.09 -13.14 -5.59
N VAL A 129 1.53 -13.47 -6.78
CA VAL A 129 2.95 -13.52 -7.14
C VAL A 129 3.15 -12.87 -8.49
N GLU A 130 4.25 -12.16 -8.65
CA GLU A 130 4.59 -11.54 -9.92
C GLU A 130 6.08 -11.64 -10.21
N VAL A 131 6.40 -11.59 -11.48
CA VAL A 131 7.76 -11.48 -11.99
C VAL A 131 7.84 -10.32 -12.96
N GLY A 132 8.94 -9.62 -12.96
CA GLY A 132 9.10 -8.45 -13.79
C GLY A 132 10.49 -8.30 -14.38
N TYR A 133 10.56 -7.44 -15.37
CA TYR A 133 11.78 -7.06 -16.07
C TYR A 133 11.85 -5.53 -16.18
N LEU A 134 13.01 -4.98 -15.87
CA LEU A 134 13.29 -3.54 -15.90
C LEU A 134 14.23 -3.20 -17.06
N PRO A 135 13.70 -2.99 -18.28
CA PRO A 135 14.51 -2.72 -19.46
C PRO A 135 15.22 -1.37 -19.42
N ALA A 136 14.73 -0.44 -18.62
CA ALA A 136 15.27 0.89 -18.45
C ALA A 136 14.96 1.42 -17.04
N PRO A 137 15.73 2.42 -16.52
CA PRO A 137 15.39 3.10 -15.29
C PRO A 137 13.96 3.67 -15.32
N GLY A 138 13.17 3.41 -14.28
CA GLY A 138 11.79 3.88 -14.17
C GLY A 138 10.76 3.13 -15.01
N LEU A 139 11.14 2.02 -15.67
CA LEU A 139 10.24 1.17 -16.43
C LEU A 139 10.28 -0.27 -15.91
N LEU A 140 9.13 -0.77 -15.46
CA LEU A 140 8.92 -2.15 -15.07
C LEU A 140 7.85 -2.77 -15.95
N LEU A 141 8.16 -3.90 -16.56
CA LEU A 141 7.22 -4.78 -17.23
C LEU A 141 7.03 -6.01 -16.36
N ALA A 142 5.84 -6.19 -15.79
CA ALA A 142 5.56 -7.29 -14.88
C ALA A 142 4.34 -8.09 -15.33
N ALA A 143 4.35 -9.38 -14.99
CA ALA A 143 3.22 -10.28 -15.14
C ALA A 143 3.07 -11.12 -13.88
N GLY A 144 1.83 -11.33 -13.44
CA GLY A 144 1.57 -12.02 -12.19
C GLY A 144 0.29 -12.85 -12.21
N LEU A 145 0.15 -13.64 -11.17
CA LEU A 145 -1.03 -14.44 -10.88
C LEU A 145 -1.58 -14.02 -9.52
N LYS A 146 -2.89 -13.94 -9.43
CA LYS A 146 -3.62 -13.66 -8.19
C LYS A 146 -4.67 -14.75 -7.97
N GLY A 147 -4.77 -15.22 -6.74
CA GLY A 147 -5.78 -16.17 -6.32
C GLY A 147 -6.48 -15.74 -5.04
N TYR A 148 -7.60 -16.39 -4.72
CA TYR A 148 -8.41 -16.24 -3.51
C TYR A 148 -9.07 -17.58 -3.16
#